data_2853c8aa3657e2fc0283ecfea126d187
#
_entry.id   2853c8aa3657e2fc0283ecfea126d187
#
_cell.length_a   1.000
_cell.length_b   1.000
_cell.length_c   1.000
_cell.angle_alpha   90.00
_cell.angle_beta   90.00
_cell.angle_gamma   90.00
#
_symmetry.space_group_name_H-M   'P 1'
#
loop_
_entity.id
_entity.type
_entity.pdbx_description
1 polymer ?
#
loop_
_entity_poly.entity_id
_entity_poly.type
_entity_poly.pdbx_seq_one_letter_code
_entity_poly.pdbx_strand_id
1 'polypeptide(L)'
;ELVGRYVLTSYRDRSFTDTAGSPYAAQIDRLATYGILAGTGGGAFQPEGSLTRAQLCALLAQALNCRVPTGESQFTDVSMDDWYGLCVNAVARLGLVEGVGEGSFAPDAPVRHEQFNTIMARLSQRLNMYMDLTLQEMPADAAEATGLLSYSGWARDSVWLLALSQKGLLGNTINLLWEPLEDIDPAAVTTREEAAALTCTLLNYFGILPS
;
A
#
# COMPACT_ATOMS: atom_id res chain seq x y z
N GLU A 1 -4.08 -17.43 10.75
CA GLU A 1 -2.89 -17.99 10.04
C GLU A 1 -2.75 -17.30 8.69
N LEU A 2 -1.92 -16.24 8.63
CA LEU A 2 -1.70 -15.41 7.45
C LEU A 2 -0.26 -15.48 6.91
N VAL A 3 0.55 -16.43 7.37
CA VAL A 3 1.93 -16.59 6.88
C VAL A 3 2.14 -18.04 6.44
N GLY A 4 1.57 -18.35 5.29
CA GLY A 4 2.12 -19.40 4.46
C GLY A 4 3.35 -18.83 3.74
N ARG A 5 4.48 -19.53 3.76
CA ARG A 5 5.63 -19.23 2.92
C ARG A 5 5.13 -19.04 1.49
N TYR A 6 5.29 -17.82 0.95
CA TYR A 6 5.00 -17.56 -0.45
C TYR A 6 6.05 -18.28 -1.30
N VAL A 7 5.66 -19.35 -1.93
CA VAL A 7 6.41 -19.90 -3.06
C VAL A 7 5.74 -19.36 -4.31
N LEU A 8 6.28 -18.29 -4.85
CA LEU A 8 5.88 -17.77 -6.15
C LEU A 8 6.32 -18.74 -7.23
N THR A 9 5.37 -19.54 -7.72
CA THR A 9 5.62 -20.65 -8.65
C THR A 9 5.63 -20.24 -10.12
N SER A 10 5.47 -18.94 -10.46
CA SER A 10 5.55 -18.50 -11.85
C SER A 10 6.16 -17.11 -11.98
N TYR A 11 7.42 -17.05 -12.32
CA TYR A 11 8.05 -15.87 -12.91
C TYR A 11 7.32 -15.58 -14.24
N ARG A 12 6.70 -14.42 -14.36
CA ARG A 12 6.17 -13.92 -15.63
C ARG A 12 6.93 -12.64 -15.93
N ASP A 13 7.64 -12.62 -17.04
CA ASP A 13 8.16 -11.36 -17.58
C ASP A 13 6.97 -10.47 -17.94
N ARG A 14 6.70 -9.49 -17.10
CA ARG A 14 5.63 -8.50 -17.27
C ARG A 14 6.24 -7.12 -17.24
N SER A 15 6.85 -6.73 -18.35
CA SER A 15 7.22 -5.34 -18.57
C SER A 15 6.04 -4.56 -19.14
N PHE A 16 5.89 -3.31 -18.71
CA PHE A 16 4.91 -2.39 -19.27
C PHE A 16 5.59 -1.46 -20.27
N THR A 17 4.83 -1.03 -21.28
CA THR A 17 5.36 -0.22 -22.39
C THR A 17 5.60 1.23 -22.03
N ASP A 18 5.03 1.71 -20.93
CA ASP A 18 4.97 3.11 -20.51
C ASP A 18 5.70 3.41 -19.19
N THR A 19 6.48 2.46 -18.65
CA THR A 19 7.17 2.63 -17.36
C THR A 19 8.63 3.09 -17.49
N ALA A 20 9.21 3.09 -18.69
CA ALA A 20 10.63 3.39 -18.89
C ALA A 20 11.07 4.80 -18.40
N GLY A 21 10.15 5.76 -18.34
CA GLY A 21 10.40 7.12 -17.83
C GLY A 21 10.13 7.28 -16.34
N SER A 22 9.54 6.28 -15.68
CA SER A 22 9.22 6.34 -14.26
C SER A 22 10.47 6.16 -13.40
N PRO A 23 10.69 7.00 -12.36
CA PRO A 23 11.76 6.79 -11.39
C PRO A 23 11.59 5.48 -10.61
N TYR A 24 10.39 4.89 -10.63
CA TYR A 24 10.00 3.67 -9.92
C TYR A 24 9.80 2.46 -10.84
N ALA A 25 10.34 2.51 -12.08
CA ALA A 25 10.20 1.42 -13.06
C ALA A 25 10.62 0.06 -12.50
N ALA A 26 11.74 0.00 -11.77
CA ALA A 26 12.24 -1.24 -11.17
C ALA A 26 11.29 -1.82 -10.10
N GLN A 27 10.67 -0.98 -9.27
CA GLN A 27 9.69 -1.39 -8.28
C GLN A 27 8.39 -1.89 -8.93
N ILE A 28 7.95 -1.21 -9.98
CA ILE A 28 6.77 -1.59 -10.78
C ILE A 28 7.00 -2.97 -11.41
N ASP A 29 8.11 -3.16 -12.12
CA ASP A 29 8.45 -4.43 -12.78
C ASP A 29 8.58 -5.57 -11.77
N ARG A 30 9.19 -5.29 -10.62
CA ARG A 30 9.33 -6.27 -9.55
C ARG A 30 7.98 -6.74 -9.01
N LEU A 31 7.08 -5.82 -8.66
CA LEU A 31 5.74 -6.18 -8.19
C LEU A 31 4.91 -6.89 -9.26
N ALA A 32 5.04 -6.48 -10.53
CA ALA A 32 4.37 -7.12 -11.65
C ALA A 32 4.86 -8.55 -11.89
N THR A 33 6.18 -8.76 -11.79
CA THR A 33 6.81 -10.08 -11.89
C THR A 33 6.25 -11.07 -10.87
N TYR A 34 6.01 -10.60 -9.66
CA TYR A 34 5.40 -11.41 -8.60
C TYR A 34 3.86 -11.45 -8.65
N GLY A 35 3.25 -10.83 -9.65
CA GLY A 35 1.79 -10.84 -9.82
C GLY A 35 1.04 -10.01 -8.78
N ILE A 36 1.75 -9.17 -8.03
CA ILE A 36 1.19 -8.28 -7.01
C ILE A 36 0.53 -7.07 -7.67
N LEU A 37 1.07 -6.64 -8.81
CA LEU A 37 0.64 -5.45 -9.52
C LEU A 37 0.20 -5.81 -10.93
N ALA A 38 -0.91 -5.19 -11.37
CA ALA A 38 -1.45 -5.37 -12.71
C ALA A 38 -1.46 -4.04 -13.48
N GLY A 39 -1.31 -4.13 -14.80
CA GLY A 39 -1.51 -3.00 -15.71
C GLY A 39 -2.98 -2.65 -15.91
N THR A 40 -3.23 -1.56 -16.64
CA THR A 40 -4.56 -1.05 -16.98
C THR A 40 -5.13 -1.65 -18.27
N GLY A 41 -4.34 -2.49 -18.94
CA GLY A 41 -4.69 -3.12 -20.22
C GLY A 41 -3.77 -2.66 -21.35
N GLY A 42 -3.77 -3.38 -22.48
CA GLY A 42 -2.95 -3.05 -23.64
C GLY A 42 -1.43 -3.03 -23.41
N GLY A 43 -0.93 -3.60 -22.31
CA GLY A 43 0.49 -3.54 -21.95
C GLY A 43 0.89 -2.26 -21.21
N ALA A 44 -0.05 -1.39 -20.85
CA ALA A 44 0.21 -0.16 -20.13
C ALA A 44 0.03 -0.32 -18.61
N PHE A 45 0.81 0.44 -17.85
CA PHE A 45 0.69 0.58 -16.39
C PHE A 45 0.06 1.90 -15.96
N GLN A 46 0.30 2.98 -16.71
CA GLN A 46 -0.06 4.37 -16.39
C GLN A 46 0.57 4.85 -15.07
N PRO A 47 1.90 5.03 -15.01
CA PRO A 47 2.61 5.36 -13.76
C PRO A 47 2.05 6.59 -13.05
N GLU A 48 1.84 7.70 -13.76
CA GLU A 48 1.32 8.97 -13.24
C GLU A 48 -0.22 8.97 -13.06
N GLY A 49 -0.89 7.89 -13.42
CA GLY A 49 -2.34 7.76 -13.28
C GLY A 49 -2.76 7.74 -11.81
N SER A 50 -3.89 8.38 -11.50
CA SER A 50 -4.47 8.37 -10.15
C SER A 50 -4.80 6.96 -9.67
N LEU A 51 -4.41 6.64 -8.44
CA LEU A 51 -4.76 5.38 -7.78
C LEU A 51 -6.18 5.48 -7.24
N THR A 52 -7.06 4.53 -7.62
CA THR A 52 -8.39 4.43 -7.01
C THR A 52 -8.37 3.55 -5.75
N ARG A 53 -9.39 3.69 -4.90
CA ARG A 53 -9.55 2.88 -3.69
C ARG A 53 -9.69 1.38 -4.01
N ALA A 54 -10.40 1.04 -5.09
CA ALA A 54 -10.50 -0.34 -5.56
C ALA A 54 -9.14 -0.89 -6.03
N GLN A 55 -8.36 -0.12 -6.77
CA GLN A 55 -7.02 -0.51 -7.23
C GLN A 55 -6.06 -0.72 -6.05
N LEU A 56 -6.12 0.14 -5.03
CA LEU A 56 -5.35 -0.04 -3.80
C LEU A 56 -5.72 -1.34 -3.11
N CYS A 57 -7.00 -1.65 -2.97
CA CYS A 57 -7.43 -2.92 -2.37
C CYS A 57 -6.97 -4.13 -3.17
N ALA A 58 -6.99 -4.07 -4.50
CA ALA A 58 -6.46 -5.13 -5.34
C ALA A 58 -4.96 -5.34 -5.13
N LEU A 59 -4.18 -4.25 -5.08
CA LEU A 59 -2.75 -4.28 -4.79
C LEU A 59 -2.46 -4.93 -3.43
N LEU A 60 -3.16 -4.51 -2.37
CA LEU A 60 -2.98 -5.04 -1.02
C LEU A 60 -3.43 -6.50 -0.90
N ALA A 61 -4.55 -6.86 -1.52
CA ALA A 61 -5.04 -8.23 -1.50
C ALA A 61 -4.06 -9.21 -2.17
N GLN A 62 -3.45 -8.79 -3.28
CA GLN A 62 -2.40 -9.56 -3.97
C GLN A 62 -1.11 -9.61 -3.13
N ALA A 63 -0.67 -8.47 -2.60
CA ALA A 63 0.53 -8.39 -1.76
C ALA A 63 0.45 -9.30 -0.53
N LEU A 64 -0.73 -9.43 0.08
CA LEU A 64 -0.99 -10.25 1.25
C LEU A 64 -1.49 -11.67 0.91
N ASN A 65 -1.67 -11.98 -0.38
CA ASN A 65 -2.30 -13.23 -0.82
C ASN A 65 -3.59 -13.54 -0.02
N CYS A 66 -4.45 -12.54 0.10
CA CYS A 66 -5.66 -12.65 0.90
C CYS A 66 -6.55 -13.79 0.38
N ARG A 67 -7.04 -14.62 1.30
CA ARG A 67 -8.08 -15.57 0.95
C ARG A 67 -9.38 -14.83 0.64
N VAL A 68 -10.02 -15.24 -0.45
CA VAL A 68 -11.28 -14.67 -0.90
C VAL A 68 -12.35 -14.89 0.17
N PRO A 69 -12.98 -13.82 0.67
CA PRO A 69 -14.11 -13.96 1.58
C PRO A 69 -15.31 -14.55 0.84
N THR A 70 -16.02 -15.44 1.50
CA THR A 70 -17.32 -15.93 1.03
C THR A 70 -18.44 -15.12 1.67
N GLY A 71 -19.56 -14.96 0.98
CA GLY A 71 -20.74 -14.27 1.46
C GLY A 71 -20.99 -12.93 0.76
N GLU A 72 -21.85 -12.12 1.32
CA GLU A 72 -22.24 -10.82 0.77
C GLU A 72 -21.18 -9.75 1.06
N SER A 73 -21.17 -8.72 0.23
CA SER A 73 -20.34 -7.53 0.46
C SER A 73 -20.81 -6.79 1.72
N GLN A 74 -19.86 -6.24 2.47
CA GLN A 74 -20.15 -5.36 3.60
C GLN A 74 -20.45 -3.93 3.17
N PHE A 75 -20.30 -3.60 1.88
CA PHE A 75 -20.54 -2.28 1.32
C PHE A 75 -21.66 -2.31 0.28
N THR A 76 -22.49 -1.27 0.29
CA THR A 76 -23.67 -1.17 -0.57
C THR A 76 -23.35 -0.88 -2.03
N ASP A 77 -22.19 -0.27 -2.28
CA ASP A 77 -21.67 0.14 -3.59
C ASP A 77 -20.56 -0.78 -4.12
N VAL A 78 -20.39 -1.96 -3.55
CA VAL A 78 -19.42 -2.99 -3.97
C VAL A 78 -20.14 -4.30 -4.15
N SER A 79 -20.24 -4.79 -5.38
CA SER A 79 -20.69 -6.17 -5.64
C SER A 79 -19.54 -7.16 -5.51
N MET A 80 -19.84 -8.37 -5.03
CA MET A 80 -18.84 -9.46 -5.03
C MET A 80 -18.47 -9.92 -6.45
N ASP A 81 -19.31 -9.59 -7.45
CA ASP A 81 -19.07 -9.87 -8.87
C ASP A 81 -18.20 -8.82 -9.55
N ASP A 82 -17.97 -7.67 -8.90
CA ASP A 82 -17.04 -6.67 -9.40
C ASP A 82 -15.62 -7.23 -9.38
N TRP A 83 -14.77 -6.80 -10.34
CA TRP A 83 -13.38 -7.25 -10.42
C TRP A 83 -12.56 -6.98 -9.14
N TYR A 84 -12.98 -5.99 -8.36
CA TYR A 84 -12.39 -5.60 -7.08
C TYR A 84 -13.16 -6.10 -5.85
N GLY A 85 -14.37 -6.62 -6.03
CA GLY A 85 -15.29 -6.88 -4.93
C GLY A 85 -14.70 -7.79 -3.86
N LEU A 86 -14.07 -8.89 -4.30
CA LEU A 86 -13.38 -9.82 -3.40
C LEU A 86 -12.19 -9.16 -2.68
N CYS A 87 -11.42 -8.34 -3.41
CA CYS A 87 -10.25 -7.65 -2.85
C CYS A 87 -10.65 -6.61 -1.80
N VAL A 88 -11.67 -5.79 -2.10
CA VAL A 88 -12.19 -4.78 -1.16
C VAL A 88 -12.64 -5.43 0.13
N ASN A 89 -13.48 -6.46 0.03
CA ASN A 89 -14.01 -7.15 1.21
C ASN A 89 -12.91 -7.90 2.00
N ALA A 90 -11.91 -8.47 1.33
CA ALA A 90 -10.78 -9.12 1.99
C ALA A 90 -9.94 -8.12 2.80
N VAL A 91 -9.56 -7.01 2.17
CA VAL A 91 -8.70 -5.99 2.78
C VAL A 91 -9.42 -5.24 3.91
N ALA A 92 -10.72 -4.99 3.76
CA ALA A 92 -11.53 -4.39 4.80
C ALA A 92 -11.70 -5.30 6.03
N ARG A 93 -11.90 -6.61 5.84
CA ARG A 93 -11.92 -7.59 6.95
C ARG A 93 -10.59 -7.66 7.71
N LEU A 94 -9.49 -7.32 7.07
CA LEU A 94 -8.18 -7.19 7.72
C LEU A 94 -8.04 -5.87 8.51
N GLY A 95 -9.01 -4.95 8.43
CA GLY A 95 -8.95 -3.66 9.10
C GLY A 95 -7.97 -2.67 8.45
N LEU A 96 -7.52 -2.94 7.21
CA LEU A 96 -6.59 -2.05 6.50
C LEU A 96 -7.30 -0.86 5.87
N VAL A 97 -8.53 -1.06 5.40
CA VAL A 97 -9.38 -0.01 4.82
C VAL A 97 -10.74 0.01 5.48
N GLU A 98 -11.38 1.17 5.42
CA GLU A 98 -12.72 1.41 5.95
C GLU A 98 -13.60 2.04 4.87
N GLY A 99 -14.93 1.98 5.04
CA GLY A 99 -15.87 2.70 4.20
C GLY A 99 -15.81 4.22 4.42
N VAL A 100 -16.48 4.95 3.54
CA VAL A 100 -16.55 6.43 3.60
C VAL A 100 -17.78 6.94 4.38
N GLY A 101 -18.57 6.04 4.91
CA GLY A 101 -19.82 6.32 5.64
C GLY A 101 -21.04 5.71 4.97
N GLU A 102 -22.14 5.61 5.71
CA GLU A 102 -23.44 5.10 5.24
C GLU A 102 -23.40 3.74 4.53
N GLY A 103 -22.43 2.89 4.91
CA GLY A 103 -22.24 1.58 4.30
C GLY A 103 -21.57 1.63 2.91
N SER A 104 -21.08 2.78 2.46
CA SER A 104 -20.42 2.96 1.16
C SER A 104 -18.90 2.84 1.27
N PHE A 105 -18.25 2.33 0.22
CA PHE A 105 -16.80 2.21 0.08
C PHE A 105 -16.18 3.27 -0.85
N ALA A 106 -16.93 3.71 -1.85
CA ALA A 106 -16.47 4.59 -2.94
C ALA A 106 -15.28 4.01 -3.74
N PRO A 107 -15.44 2.87 -4.45
CA PRO A 107 -14.35 2.12 -5.09
C PRO A 107 -13.58 2.94 -6.13
N ASP A 108 -14.23 3.82 -6.85
CA ASP A 108 -13.64 4.64 -7.92
C ASP A 108 -13.05 5.97 -7.43
N ALA A 109 -13.23 6.31 -6.15
CA ALA A 109 -12.67 7.53 -5.59
C ALA A 109 -11.14 7.47 -5.57
N PRO A 110 -10.43 8.58 -5.92
CA PRO A 110 -8.99 8.65 -5.82
C PRO A 110 -8.53 8.57 -4.36
N VAL A 111 -7.36 7.99 -4.14
CA VAL A 111 -6.73 7.91 -2.81
C VAL A 111 -5.77 9.07 -2.64
N ARG A 112 -5.91 9.85 -1.54
CA ARG A 112 -4.96 10.91 -1.21
C ARG A 112 -3.73 10.35 -0.49
N HIS A 113 -2.60 11.08 -0.52
CA HIS A 113 -1.37 10.66 0.14
C HIS A 113 -1.56 10.36 1.63
N GLU A 114 -2.28 11.21 2.39
CA GLU A 114 -2.53 10.95 3.80
C GLU A 114 -3.34 9.66 4.05
N GLN A 115 -4.30 9.34 3.16
CA GLN A 115 -5.07 8.11 3.23
C GLN A 115 -4.21 6.89 2.87
N PHE A 116 -3.43 6.99 1.79
CA PHE A 116 -2.52 5.94 1.36
C PHE A 116 -1.50 5.62 2.44
N ASN A 117 -0.82 6.64 2.97
CA ASN A 117 0.18 6.48 4.02
C ASN A 117 -0.42 5.85 5.29
N THR A 118 -1.63 6.25 5.68
CA THR A 118 -2.34 5.64 6.82
C THR A 118 -2.61 4.15 6.60
N ILE A 119 -3.05 3.78 5.41
CA ILE A 119 -3.30 2.37 5.05
C ILE A 119 -2.00 1.57 5.04
N MET A 120 -0.92 2.14 4.50
CA MET A 120 0.39 1.49 4.47
C MET A 120 1.01 1.36 5.87
N ALA A 121 0.75 2.32 6.77
CA ALA A 121 1.14 2.21 8.18
C ALA A 121 0.38 1.08 8.89
N ARG A 122 -0.93 0.96 8.67
CA ARG A 122 -1.73 -0.17 9.18
C ARG A 122 -1.20 -1.52 8.66
N LEU A 123 -0.82 -1.57 7.39
CA LEU A 123 -0.17 -2.75 6.81
C LEU A 123 1.16 -3.05 7.50
N SER A 124 2.02 -2.03 7.69
CA SER A 124 3.29 -2.15 8.39
C SER A 124 3.11 -2.69 9.80
N GLN A 125 2.18 -2.12 10.58
CA GLN A 125 1.86 -2.59 11.93
C GLN A 125 1.40 -4.05 11.93
N ARG A 126 0.56 -4.43 10.96
CA ARG A 126 0.08 -5.80 10.86
C ARG A 126 1.19 -6.79 10.52
N LEU A 127 2.09 -6.43 9.60
CA LEU A 127 3.26 -7.24 9.27
C LEU A 127 4.23 -7.31 10.45
N ASN A 128 4.39 -6.21 11.19
CA ASN A 128 5.24 -6.14 12.38
C ASN A 128 4.75 -7.04 13.52
N MET A 129 3.44 -7.20 13.70
CA MET A 129 2.88 -8.12 14.71
C MET A 129 3.38 -9.57 14.53
N TYR A 130 3.81 -9.93 13.33
CA TYR A 130 4.39 -11.26 13.04
C TYR A 130 5.92 -11.30 13.16
N MET A 131 6.58 -10.14 13.23
CA MET A 131 8.04 -10.01 13.17
C MET A 131 8.65 -9.59 14.51
N ASP A 132 7.83 -9.32 15.53
CA ASP A 132 8.24 -8.86 16.88
C ASP A 132 9.19 -7.64 16.87
N LEU A 133 8.90 -6.67 15.98
CA LEU A 133 9.64 -5.40 15.89
C LEU A 133 8.98 -4.36 16.79
N THR A 134 9.77 -3.63 17.57
CA THR A 134 9.27 -2.55 18.44
C THR A 134 9.08 -1.27 17.62
N LEU A 135 7.86 -0.76 17.57
CA LEU A 135 7.55 0.54 16.96
C LEU A 135 7.80 1.66 17.97
N GLN A 136 8.42 2.74 17.51
CA GLN A 136 8.64 3.92 18.36
C GLN A 136 7.38 4.81 18.35
N GLU A 137 6.96 5.27 19.52
CA GLU A 137 5.91 6.29 19.62
C GLU A 137 6.41 7.65 19.12
N MET A 138 5.52 8.44 18.56
CA MET A 138 5.84 9.78 18.11
C MET A 138 6.11 10.70 19.31
N PRO A 139 7.30 11.34 19.40
CA PRO A 139 7.54 12.36 20.42
C PRO A 139 6.57 13.53 20.27
N ALA A 140 6.21 14.19 21.38
CA ALA A 140 5.21 15.25 21.39
C ALA A 140 5.58 16.48 20.51
N ASP A 141 6.86 16.72 20.31
CA ASP A 141 7.42 17.81 19.49
C ASP A 141 7.78 17.40 18.06
N ALA A 142 7.70 16.13 17.72
CA ALA A 142 8.09 15.62 16.40
C ALA A 142 7.23 16.16 15.26
N ALA A 143 5.96 16.44 15.51
CA ALA A 143 5.03 16.93 14.50
C ALA A 143 5.43 18.30 13.92
N GLU A 144 6.06 19.17 14.73
CA GLU A 144 6.56 20.47 14.27
C GLU A 144 7.86 20.32 13.47
N ALA A 145 8.73 19.41 13.89
CA ALA A 145 10.05 19.22 13.31
C ALA A 145 10.04 18.51 11.94
N THR A 146 8.95 17.82 11.59
CA THR A 146 8.91 16.86 10.46
C THR A 146 7.89 17.20 9.38
N GLY A 147 7.23 18.36 9.41
CA GLY A 147 6.19 18.70 8.43
C GLY A 147 4.84 17.96 8.65
N LEU A 148 4.71 17.15 9.71
CA LEU A 148 3.46 16.42 10.02
C LEU A 148 2.26 17.32 10.32
N LEU A 149 2.46 18.60 10.61
CA LEU A 149 1.37 19.54 10.85
C LEU A 149 0.51 19.78 9.60
N SER A 150 1.04 19.56 8.39
CA SER A 150 0.28 19.61 7.14
C SER A 150 -0.74 18.47 6.99
N TYR A 151 -0.53 17.37 7.71
CA TYR A 151 -1.42 16.20 7.70
C TYR A 151 -2.62 16.37 8.64
N SER A 152 -3.74 15.78 8.27
CA SER A 152 -4.90 15.67 9.15
C SER A 152 -4.54 15.01 10.48
N GLY A 153 -5.12 15.46 11.60
CA GLY A 153 -4.79 14.93 12.92
C GLY A 153 -4.89 13.40 13.02
N TRP A 154 -5.88 12.82 12.35
CA TRP A 154 -6.10 11.37 12.32
C TRP A 154 -5.01 10.58 11.56
N ALA A 155 -4.25 11.23 10.68
CA ALA A 155 -3.21 10.57 9.86
C ALA A 155 -1.81 10.66 10.49
N ARG A 156 -1.55 11.64 11.38
CA ARG A 156 -0.21 11.97 11.86
C ARG A 156 0.57 10.82 12.45
N ASP A 157 -0.04 10.07 13.37
CA ASP A 157 0.64 8.93 14.02
C ASP A 157 1.01 7.84 13.00
N SER A 158 0.11 7.60 12.04
CA SER A 158 0.34 6.61 10.98
C SER A 158 1.46 7.04 10.03
N VAL A 159 1.47 8.32 9.64
CA VAL A 159 2.50 8.86 8.73
C VAL A 159 3.85 8.91 9.42
N TRP A 160 3.89 9.30 10.71
CA TRP A 160 5.09 9.24 11.53
C TRP A 160 5.72 7.85 11.55
N LEU A 161 4.91 6.82 11.69
CA LEU A 161 5.38 5.44 11.68
C LEU A 161 6.13 5.07 10.40
N LEU A 162 5.66 5.56 9.24
CA LEU A 162 6.34 5.32 7.96
C LEU A 162 7.57 6.21 7.77
N ALA A 163 7.56 7.44 8.30
CA ALA A 163 8.66 8.38 8.21
C ALA A 163 9.85 7.99 9.09
N LEU A 164 9.61 7.19 10.14
CA LEU A 164 10.70 6.70 10.98
C LEU A 164 11.67 5.87 10.16
N SER A 165 12.93 6.29 10.18
CA SER A 165 14.04 5.47 9.68
C SER A 165 14.17 4.24 10.57
N GLN A 166 13.66 3.11 10.10
CA GLN A 166 13.68 1.86 10.87
C GLN A 166 14.95 1.06 10.57
N LYS A 167 15.53 0.45 11.60
CA LYS A 167 16.59 -0.55 11.40
C LYS A 167 15.94 -1.81 10.83
N GLY A 168 16.25 -2.12 9.58
CA GLY A 168 15.84 -3.39 8.97
C GLY A 168 16.45 -4.60 9.67
N LEU A 169 15.91 -5.78 9.39
CA LEU A 169 16.41 -7.10 9.88
C LEU A 169 17.92 -7.30 9.65
N LEU A 170 18.49 -6.64 8.66
CA LEU A 170 19.92 -6.69 8.33
C LEU A 170 20.73 -5.52 8.93
N GLY A 171 20.14 -4.73 9.82
CA GLY A 171 20.81 -3.61 10.47
C GLY A 171 20.91 -2.33 9.63
N ASN A 172 20.37 -2.31 8.42
CA ASN A 172 20.32 -1.14 7.55
C ASN A 172 19.16 -0.23 7.94
N THR A 173 19.39 1.08 7.93
CA THR A 173 18.31 2.07 8.12
C THR A 173 17.55 2.22 6.81
N ILE A 174 16.23 2.06 6.83
CA ILE A 174 15.35 2.19 5.66
C ILE A 174 14.32 3.29 5.96
N ASN A 175 14.16 4.24 5.03
CA ASN A 175 13.02 5.13 4.98
C ASN A 175 11.91 4.41 4.18
N LEU A 176 10.73 4.29 4.76
CA LEU A 176 9.62 3.62 4.08
C LEU A 176 8.85 4.55 3.14
N LEU A 177 8.99 5.88 3.28
CA LEU A 177 8.38 6.84 2.36
C LEU A 177 9.19 6.95 1.06
N TRP A 178 8.52 7.31 -0.04
CA TRP A 178 9.15 7.50 -1.36
C TRP A 178 9.89 8.85 -1.49
N GLU A 179 9.52 9.83 -0.66
CA GLU A 179 10.12 11.15 -0.59
C GLU A 179 10.23 11.61 0.87
N PRO A 180 11.05 12.64 1.16
CA PRO A 180 11.05 13.29 2.47
C PRO A 180 9.64 13.76 2.84
N LEU A 181 9.26 13.60 4.11
CA LEU A 181 7.91 13.88 4.57
C LEU A 181 7.45 15.32 4.31
N GLU A 182 8.38 16.26 4.40
CA GLU A 182 8.15 17.71 4.14
C GLU A 182 7.83 18.02 2.67
N ASP A 183 8.20 17.13 1.75
CA ASP A 183 7.99 17.31 0.30
C ASP A 183 6.66 16.65 -0.17
N ILE A 184 6.03 15.84 0.68
CA ILE A 184 4.78 15.16 0.35
C ILE A 184 3.58 16.06 0.68
N ASP A 185 2.81 16.47 -0.33
CA ASP A 185 1.50 17.11 -0.12
C ASP A 185 0.46 16.06 0.33
N PRO A 186 -0.03 16.09 1.59
CA PRO A 186 -0.99 15.10 2.09
C PRO A 186 -2.33 15.09 1.36
N ALA A 187 -2.72 16.21 0.75
CA ALA A 187 -3.98 16.35 0.02
C ALA A 187 -3.90 15.92 -1.44
N ALA A 188 -2.70 15.81 -1.99
CA ALA A 188 -2.50 15.35 -3.37
C ALA A 188 -2.99 13.92 -3.57
N VAL A 189 -3.34 13.58 -4.80
CA VAL A 189 -3.77 12.24 -5.17
C VAL A 189 -2.55 11.36 -5.39
N THR A 190 -2.54 10.21 -4.73
CA THR A 190 -1.50 9.19 -4.91
C THR A 190 -1.51 8.66 -6.33
N THR A 191 -0.36 8.64 -6.97
CA THR A 191 -0.18 8.02 -8.28
C THR A 191 0.02 6.50 -8.15
N ARG A 192 -0.15 5.80 -9.25
CA ARG A 192 0.04 4.35 -9.29
C ARG A 192 1.51 3.96 -9.09
N GLU A 193 2.44 4.78 -9.56
CA GLU A 193 3.89 4.54 -9.37
C GLU A 193 4.34 4.78 -7.93
N GLU A 194 3.84 5.82 -7.25
CA GLU A 194 4.09 6.04 -5.81
C GLU A 194 3.58 4.88 -4.98
N ALA A 195 2.38 4.38 -5.30
CA ALA A 195 1.82 3.21 -4.64
C ALA A 195 2.69 1.96 -4.85
N ALA A 196 3.22 1.76 -6.05
CA ALA A 196 4.15 0.66 -6.33
C ALA A 196 5.46 0.83 -5.55
N ALA A 197 6.03 2.04 -5.52
CA ALA A 197 7.27 2.34 -4.83
C ALA A 197 7.19 2.00 -3.34
N LEU A 198 6.22 2.57 -2.62
CA LEU A 198 6.06 2.33 -1.18
C LEU A 198 5.72 0.87 -0.87
N THR A 199 4.81 0.27 -1.66
CA THR A 199 4.46 -1.15 -1.46
C THR A 199 5.67 -2.06 -1.65
N CYS A 200 6.46 -1.86 -2.70
CA CYS A 200 7.67 -2.65 -2.95
C CYS A 200 8.69 -2.49 -1.81
N THR A 201 8.92 -1.25 -1.36
CA THR A 201 9.84 -0.95 -0.25
C THR A 201 9.40 -1.66 1.03
N LEU A 202 8.11 -1.57 1.37
CA LEU A 202 7.55 -2.17 2.57
C LEU A 202 7.63 -3.71 2.52
N LEU A 203 7.27 -4.33 1.40
CA LEU A 203 7.33 -5.78 1.24
C LEU A 203 8.78 -6.30 1.27
N ASN A 204 9.74 -5.55 0.71
CA ASN A 204 11.16 -5.85 0.83
C ASN A 204 11.64 -5.74 2.28
N TYR A 205 11.25 -4.68 2.99
CA TYR A 205 11.62 -4.46 4.38
C TYR A 205 11.21 -5.63 5.27
N PHE A 206 10.01 -6.16 5.07
CA PHE A 206 9.50 -7.32 5.80
C PHE A 206 9.94 -8.67 5.22
N GLY A 207 10.81 -8.70 4.21
CA GLY A 207 11.30 -9.95 3.62
C GLY A 207 10.23 -10.80 2.93
N ILE A 208 9.14 -10.17 2.49
CA ILE A 208 8.02 -10.84 1.79
C ILE A 208 8.38 -11.07 0.33
N LEU A 209 9.06 -10.10 -0.30
CA LEU A 209 9.61 -10.29 -1.64
C LEU A 209 10.95 -11.01 -1.55
N PRO A 210 11.18 -12.03 -2.39
CA PRO A 210 12.49 -12.68 -2.48
C PRO A 210 13.57 -11.67 -2.90
N SER A 211 14.77 -11.80 -2.34
CA SER A 211 15.96 -11.02 -2.70
C SER A 211 16.39 -11.26 -4.14
#